data_fd56d426b9df93dd2c1b9e6321780e94
#
_entry.id   fd56d426b9df93dd2c1b9e6321780e94
#
_cell.length_a   1.000
_cell.length_b   1.000
_cell.length_c   1.000
_cell.angle_alpha   90.00
_cell.angle_beta   90.00
_cell.angle_gamma   90.00
#
_symmetry.space_group_name_H-M   'P 1'
#
loop_
_entity.id
_entity.type
_entity.pdbx_description
1 polymer ?
#
loop_
_entity_poly.entity_id
_entity_poly.type
_entity_poly.pdbx_seq_one_letter_code
_entity_poly.pdbx_strand_id
1 'polypeptide(L)'
;VKSYNEITKQFEYCKINDWIRLPGNNLNWKTLKTNWGGITKVTSDHEFLTINGWQRIDNLNNDLMTTFPKMNTFQYDVFCGTMLGDGSISYSDKRNCVNSGLKFAHSTKQLGWAKTKLNIFNNLGINYYISKIGKYEAIFSRVNINEEFKQKREMWYPNGKKIFPENIVLNALSIATWYMDDGTLIKQKTPVARFATDGFDHDSILRLQNQLMDLNIETYTTKNGNRER
;
A
#
# COMPACT_ATOMS: atom_id res chain seq x y z
N VAL A 1 -14.99 -9.36 -13.23
CA VAL A 1 -13.53 -9.35 -13.11
C VAL A 1 -13.05 -7.95 -12.78
N LYS A 2 -11.91 -7.85 -12.14
CA LYS A 2 -11.23 -6.57 -11.93
C LYS A 2 -10.33 -6.30 -13.13
N SER A 3 -10.55 -5.20 -13.81
CA SER A 3 -9.87 -4.82 -15.04
C SER A 3 -9.27 -3.41 -14.90
N TYR A 4 -8.22 -3.13 -15.67
CA TYR A 4 -7.63 -1.80 -15.75
C TYR A 4 -8.25 -1.02 -16.91
N ASN A 5 -8.84 0.13 -16.62
CA ASN A 5 -9.39 1.03 -17.61
C ASN A 5 -8.30 2.01 -18.07
N GLU A 6 -7.92 1.92 -19.34
CA GLU A 6 -6.84 2.74 -19.93
C GLU A 6 -7.19 4.22 -20.05
N ILE A 7 -8.50 4.54 -20.13
CA ILE A 7 -8.96 5.94 -20.24
C ILE A 7 -8.92 6.61 -18.88
N THR A 8 -9.53 5.96 -17.86
CA THR A 8 -9.60 6.51 -16.50
C THR A 8 -8.32 6.26 -15.69
N LYS A 9 -7.41 5.39 -16.19
CA LYS A 9 -6.19 4.94 -15.49
C LYS A 9 -6.48 4.31 -14.13
N GLN A 10 -7.63 3.64 -13.99
CA GLN A 10 -8.08 3.04 -12.73
C GLN A 10 -8.44 1.56 -12.90
N PHE A 11 -8.37 0.81 -11.80
CA PHE A 11 -8.94 -0.52 -11.74
C PHE A 11 -10.43 -0.43 -11.42
N GLU A 12 -11.25 -1.07 -12.25
CA GLU A 12 -12.70 -1.15 -12.08
C GLU A 12 -13.21 -2.59 -12.20
N TYR A 13 -14.41 -2.83 -11.67
CA TYR A 13 -15.05 -4.11 -11.82
C TYR A 13 -15.90 -4.14 -13.09
N CYS A 14 -15.49 -4.96 -14.03
CA CYS A 14 -16.22 -5.19 -15.28
C CYS A 14 -17.01 -6.48 -15.24
N LYS A 15 -18.20 -6.47 -15.86
CA LYS A 15 -18.99 -7.67 -16.10
C LYS A 15 -18.26 -8.56 -17.10
N ILE A 16 -18.26 -9.86 -16.84
CA ILE A 16 -17.83 -10.84 -17.85
C ILE A 16 -19.00 -10.98 -18.83
N ASN A 17 -18.81 -10.60 -20.08
CA ASN A 17 -19.84 -10.70 -21.11
C ASN A 17 -19.92 -12.12 -21.66
N ASP A 18 -18.76 -12.79 -21.78
CA ASP A 18 -18.65 -14.14 -22.27
C ASP A 18 -17.35 -14.79 -21.80
N TRP A 19 -17.27 -16.11 -21.83
CA TRP A 19 -16.05 -16.85 -21.65
C TRP A 19 -16.03 -18.06 -22.58
N ILE A 20 -14.87 -18.36 -23.12
CA ILE A 20 -14.66 -19.45 -24.07
C ILE A 20 -13.60 -20.38 -23.51
N ARG A 21 -13.89 -21.69 -23.59
CA ARG A 21 -12.91 -22.72 -23.29
C ARG A 21 -12.36 -23.27 -24.60
N LEU A 22 -11.11 -23.02 -24.89
CA LEU A 22 -10.41 -23.57 -26.04
C LEU A 22 -9.67 -24.86 -25.67
N PRO A 23 -9.58 -25.84 -26.57
CA PRO A 23 -8.76 -27.03 -26.37
C PRO A 23 -7.28 -26.62 -26.27
N GLY A 24 -6.60 -27.00 -25.17
CA GLY A 24 -5.23 -26.59 -24.90
C GLY A 24 -4.14 -27.38 -25.65
N ASN A 25 -4.49 -28.42 -26.36
CA ASN A 25 -3.54 -29.44 -26.87
C ASN A 25 -2.63 -28.95 -28.01
N ASN A 26 -3.01 -27.87 -28.71
CA ASN A 26 -2.27 -27.32 -29.85
C ASN A 26 -1.85 -25.86 -29.62
N LEU A 27 -1.86 -25.38 -28.39
CA LEU A 27 -1.50 -24.00 -28.07
C LEU A 27 0.02 -23.89 -27.82
N ASN A 28 0.64 -22.91 -28.45
CA ASN A 28 2.03 -22.58 -28.18
C ASN A 28 2.11 -21.78 -26.87
N TRP A 29 2.60 -22.43 -25.81
CA TRP A 29 2.72 -21.84 -24.49
C TRP A 29 4.04 -21.13 -24.31
N LYS A 30 4.00 -19.90 -23.86
CA LYS A 30 5.14 -19.08 -23.47
C LYS A 30 5.17 -18.85 -21.97
N THR A 31 6.34 -18.63 -21.43
CA THR A 31 6.52 -18.30 -20.02
C THR A 31 7.06 -16.87 -19.90
N LEU A 32 6.26 -15.98 -19.31
CA LEU A 32 6.70 -14.65 -18.95
C LEU A 32 7.27 -14.69 -17.53
N LYS A 33 8.51 -14.21 -17.37
CA LYS A 33 9.13 -13.98 -16.07
C LYS A 33 9.31 -12.49 -15.87
N THR A 34 8.87 -11.98 -14.73
CA THR A 34 9.08 -10.58 -14.37
C THR A 34 10.32 -10.45 -13.49
N ASN A 35 10.95 -9.27 -13.49
CA ASN A 35 12.04 -8.95 -12.57
C ASN A 35 11.65 -8.97 -11.09
N TRP A 36 10.34 -8.97 -10.80
CA TRP A 36 9.74 -9.18 -9.47
C TRP A 36 9.64 -10.67 -9.08
N GLY A 37 10.06 -11.57 -9.96
CA GLY A 37 9.96 -13.02 -9.77
C GLY A 37 8.59 -13.60 -10.04
N GLY A 38 7.65 -12.84 -10.58
CA GLY A 38 6.39 -13.36 -11.09
C GLY A 38 6.64 -14.27 -12.31
N ILE A 39 5.98 -15.43 -12.35
CA ILE A 39 6.01 -16.35 -13.48
C ILE A 39 4.58 -16.58 -13.93
N THR A 40 4.31 -16.32 -15.19
CA THR A 40 3.00 -16.55 -15.81
C THR A 40 3.18 -17.34 -17.10
N LYS A 41 2.36 -18.38 -17.30
CA LYS A 41 2.26 -19.12 -18.57
C LYS A 41 1.07 -18.60 -19.36
N VAL A 42 1.30 -18.24 -20.60
CA VAL A 42 0.28 -17.71 -21.51
C VAL A 42 0.45 -18.29 -22.89
N THR A 43 -0.56 -18.16 -23.74
CA THR A 43 -0.45 -18.51 -25.16
C THR A 43 0.41 -17.48 -25.91
N SER A 44 1.01 -17.86 -27.02
CA SER A 44 1.92 -17.00 -27.81
C SER A 44 1.23 -15.74 -28.37
N ASP A 45 -0.08 -15.77 -28.52
CA ASP A 45 -0.90 -14.67 -28.99
C ASP A 45 -1.38 -13.74 -27.85
N HIS A 46 -1.08 -14.08 -26.60
CA HIS A 46 -1.52 -13.30 -25.45
C HIS A 46 -0.89 -11.91 -25.46
N GLU A 47 -1.70 -10.90 -25.27
CA GLU A 47 -1.28 -9.50 -25.24
C GLU A 47 -1.13 -8.98 -23.82
N PHE A 48 -0.12 -8.16 -23.62
CA PHE A 48 0.16 -7.45 -22.36
C PHE A 48 0.11 -5.96 -22.60
N LEU A 49 -0.51 -5.25 -21.69
CA LEU A 49 -0.46 -3.78 -21.70
C LEU A 49 0.94 -3.33 -21.24
N THR A 50 1.66 -2.65 -22.13
CA THR A 50 2.99 -2.10 -21.88
C THR A 50 2.95 -0.57 -21.91
N ILE A 51 4.06 0.09 -21.61
CA ILE A 51 4.18 1.55 -21.76
C ILE A 51 3.99 2.03 -23.21
N ASN A 52 4.13 1.13 -24.19
CA ASN A 52 3.94 1.37 -25.62
C ASN A 52 2.60 0.82 -26.15
N GLY A 53 1.63 0.55 -25.26
CA GLY A 53 0.36 -0.05 -25.62
C GLY A 53 0.35 -1.58 -25.52
N TRP A 54 -0.67 -2.21 -26.08
CA TRP A 54 -0.85 -3.66 -26.09
C TRP A 54 0.18 -4.33 -27.01
N GLN A 55 0.89 -5.31 -26.49
CA GLN A 55 1.90 -6.08 -27.25
C GLN A 55 1.79 -7.57 -26.96
N ARG A 56 1.91 -8.38 -28.00
CA ARG A 56 1.97 -9.84 -27.84
C ARG A 56 3.27 -10.25 -27.14
N ILE A 57 3.19 -11.36 -26.41
CA ILE A 57 4.35 -11.88 -25.66
C ILE A 57 5.59 -12.09 -26.53
N ASP A 58 5.42 -12.47 -27.79
CA ASP A 58 6.52 -12.68 -28.72
C ASP A 58 7.27 -11.38 -29.11
N ASN A 59 6.61 -10.23 -28.94
CA ASN A 59 7.16 -8.90 -29.23
C ASN A 59 7.66 -8.17 -27.99
N LEU A 60 7.52 -8.78 -26.80
CA LEU A 60 7.99 -8.17 -25.56
C LEU A 60 9.52 -8.23 -25.49
N ASN A 61 10.15 -7.07 -25.39
CA ASN A 61 11.56 -6.95 -25.00
C ASN A 61 11.64 -6.86 -23.47
N ASN A 62 12.80 -7.20 -22.91
CA ASN A 62 13.00 -7.21 -21.45
C ASN A 62 12.71 -5.87 -20.77
N ASP A 63 12.73 -4.76 -21.52
CA ASP A 63 12.54 -3.39 -21.03
C ASP A 63 11.08 -2.89 -21.15
N LEU A 64 10.18 -3.68 -21.74
CA LEU A 64 8.80 -3.27 -22.04
C LEU A 64 7.78 -3.91 -21.09
N MET A 65 7.98 -3.75 -19.81
CA MET A 65 7.02 -4.23 -18.83
C MET A 65 6.01 -3.15 -18.47
N THR A 66 4.72 -3.52 -18.41
CA THR A 66 3.73 -2.67 -17.74
C THR A 66 4.16 -2.41 -16.31
N THR A 67 4.25 -1.16 -15.95
CA THR A 67 4.40 -0.78 -14.55
C THR A 67 3.01 -0.57 -13.94
N PHE A 68 2.83 -0.98 -12.69
CA PHE A 68 1.65 -0.55 -11.95
C PHE A 68 1.60 0.98 -11.90
N PRO A 69 0.40 1.58 -11.89
CA PRO A 69 0.27 3.01 -11.67
C PRO A 69 1.02 3.41 -10.40
N LYS A 70 1.78 4.49 -10.47
CA LYS A 70 2.42 5.08 -9.30
C LYS A 70 1.38 5.83 -8.46
N MET A 71 1.66 5.99 -7.18
CA MET A 71 0.90 6.87 -6.32
C MET A 71 0.98 8.30 -6.85
N ASN A 72 -0.16 8.98 -6.97
CA ASN A 72 -0.19 10.42 -7.11
C ASN A 72 0.11 11.11 -5.76
N THR A 73 0.27 12.43 -5.75
CA THR A 73 0.60 13.20 -4.54
C THR A 73 -0.42 12.96 -3.41
N PHE A 74 -1.70 13.00 -3.71
CA PHE A 74 -2.75 12.75 -2.73
C PHE A 74 -2.66 11.35 -2.10
N GLN A 75 -2.45 10.33 -2.94
CA GLN A 75 -2.26 8.95 -2.48
C GLN A 75 -0.98 8.80 -1.67
N TYR A 76 0.07 9.52 -2.03
CA TYR A 76 1.32 9.51 -1.29
C TYR A 76 1.18 10.10 0.11
N ASP A 77 0.44 11.19 0.26
CA ASP A 77 0.17 11.79 1.56
C ASP A 77 -0.65 10.85 2.46
N VAL A 78 -1.69 10.21 1.89
CA VAL A 78 -2.47 9.18 2.61
C VAL A 78 -1.61 7.96 2.93
N PHE A 79 -0.71 7.56 2.04
CA PHE A 79 0.26 6.50 2.29
C PHE A 79 1.18 6.85 3.48
N CYS A 80 1.73 8.06 3.53
CA CYS A 80 2.59 8.51 4.64
C CYS A 80 1.86 8.45 5.98
N GLY A 81 0.64 8.99 6.05
CA GLY A 81 -0.19 8.91 7.25
C GLY A 81 -0.56 7.47 7.62
N THR A 82 -0.90 6.64 6.63
CA THR A 82 -1.15 5.20 6.84
C THR A 82 0.09 4.48 7.37
N MET A 83 1.27 4.82 6.88
CA MET A 83 2.52 4.24 7.39
C MET A 83 2.85 4.70 8.81
N LEU A 84 2.45 5.87 9.23
CA LEU A 84 2.58 6.31 10.63
C LEU A 84 1.62 5.56 11.56
N GLY A 85 0.44 5.19 11.06
CA GLY A 85 -0.57 4.43 11.79
C GLY A 85 -0.56 2.93 11.47
N ASP A 86 -1.72 2.40 11.07
CA ASP A 86 -2.02 0.97 10.85
C ASP A 86 -1.27 0.32 9.67
N GLY A 87 -0.53 1.10 8.90
CA GLY A 87 0.13 0.64 7.68
C GLY A 87 1.45 -0.08 7.92
N SER A 88 1.71 -1.03 7.03
CA SER A 88 3.00 -1.70 6.92
C SER A 88 3.30 -2.07 5.48
N ILE A 89 4.58 -2.15 5.13
CA ILE A 89 4.99 -2.70 3.84
C ILE A 89 5.49 -4.11 4.06
N SER A 90 4.79 -5.07 3.47
CA SER A 90 5.20 -6.47 3.54
C SER A 90 6.47 -6.70 2.71
N TYR A 91 7.29 -7.61 3.20
CA TYR A 91 8.47 -8.10 2.53
C TYR A 91 8.40 -9.62 2.46
N SER A 92 8.77 -10.18 1.32
CA SER A 92 8.96 -11.61 1.17
C SER A 92 10.12 -11.87 0.24
N ASP A 93 11.14 -12.52 0.75
CA ASP A 93 12.29 -13.04 0.02
C ASP A 93 12.08 -14.47 -0.50
N LYS A 94 10.94 -15.07 -0.15
CA LYS A 94 10.61 -16.42 -0.60
C LYS A 94 10.57 -16.50 -2.13
N ARG A 95 11.23 -17.49 -2.70
CA ARG A 95 11.32 -17.76 -4.14
C ARG A 95 12.16 -16.74 -4.94
N ASN A 96 13.18 -16.14 -4.34
CA ASN A 96 14.01 -15.10 -4.98
C ASN A 96 13.20 -13.90 -5.48
N CYS A 97 12.05 -13.63 -4.85
CA CYS A 97 11.17 -12.53 -5.19
C CYS A 97 11.17 -11.53 -4.06
N VAL A 98 11.72 -10.36 -4.30
CA VAL A 98 11.57 -9.22 -3.39
C VAL A 98 10.19 -8.62 -3.60
N ASN A 99 9.22 -9.12 -2.87
CA ASN A 99 7.81 -8.73 -3.01
C ASN A 99 7.43 -7.73 -1.92
N SER A 100 7.17 -6.50 -2.29
CA SER A 100 6.74 -5.44 -1.36
C SER A 100 5.39 -4.87 -1.77
N GLY A 101 4.47 -4.78 -0.81
CA GLY A 101 3.16 -4.19 -1.02
C GLY A 101 2.63 -3.59 0.28
N LEU A 102 1.92 -2.48 0.17
CA LEU A 102 1.27 -1.84 1.31
C LEU A 102 0.19 -2.75 1.88
N LYS A 103 0.17 -2.88 3.20
CA LYS A 103 -0.89 -3.55 3.97
C LYS A 103 -1.38 -2.63 5.06
N PHE A 104 -2.66 -2.68 5.32
CA PHE A 104 -3.28 -2.08 6.50
C PHE A 104 -4.52 -2.89 6.91
N ALA A 105 -4.90 -2.81 8.17
CA ALA A 105 -6.08 -3.49 8.68
C ALA A 105 -6.86 -2.54 9.58
N HIS A 106 -8.18 -2.62 9.51
CA HIS A 106 -9.08 -1.85 10.35
C HIS A 106 -10.16 -2.74 10.94
N SER A 107 -10.56 -2.46 12.17
CA SER A 107 -11.76 -3.06 12.75
C SER A 107 -12.97 -2.78 11.86
N THR A 108 -13.92 -3.72 11.80
CA THR A 108 -15.21 -3.49 11.11
C THR A 108 -16.00 -2.31 11.71
N LYS A 109 -15.69 -1.87 12.93
CA LYS A 109 -16.21 -0.62 13.50
C LYS A 109 -15.75 0.63 12.76
N GLN A 110 -14.60 0.57 12.06
CA GLN A 110 -14.04 1.63 11.24
C GLN A 110 -14.29 1.40 9.73
N LEU A 111 -15.37 0.70 9.40
CA LEU A 111 -15.71 0.30 8.01
C LEU A 111 -15.71 1.48 7.04
N GLY A 112 -16.23 2.64 7.45
CA GLY A 112 -16.24 3.84 6.62
C GLY A 112 -14.83 4.28 6.22
N TRP A 113 -13.92 4.36 7.18
CA TRP A 113 -12.53 4.73 6.95
C TRP A 113 -11.79 3.68 6.11
N ALA A 114 -11.97 2.40 6.41
CA ALA A 114 -11.41 1.32 5.61
C ALA A 114 -11.83 1.43 4.13
N LYS A 115 -13.12 1.64 3.86
CA LYS A 115 -13.65 1.82 2.50
C LYS A 115 -13.07 3.04 1.80
N THR A 116 -12.91 4.16 2.51
CA THR A 116 -12.28 5.36 1.98
C THR A 116 -10.85 5.06 1.50
N LYS A 117 -10.03 4.40 2.32
CA LYS A 117 -8.66 4.01 1.93
C LYS A 117 -8.66 3.01 0.76
N LEU A 118 -9.58 2.04 0.74
CA LEU A 118 -9.74 1.12 -0.39
C LEU A 118 -10.01 1.87 -1.70
N ASN A 119 -10.87 2.88 -1.68
CA ASN A 119 -11.16 3.70 -2.86
C ASN A 119 -9.96 4.56 -3.28
N ILE A 120 -9.26 5.16 -2.32
CA ILE A 120 -8.07 5.97 -2.59
C ILE A 120 -6.99 5.16 -3.33
N PHE A 121 -6.73 3.93 -2.91
CA PHE A 121 -5.71 3.07 -3.50
C PHE A 121 -6.24 2.12 -4.59
N ASN A 122 -7.46 2.31 -5.07
CA ASN A 122 -8.11 1.36 -5.99
C ASN A 122 -7.32 1.17 -7.30
N ASN A 123 -6.82 2.24 -7.89
CA ASN A 123 -6.02 2.19 -9.12
C ASN A 123 -4.69 1.44 -8.96
N LEU A 124 -4.18 1.31 -7.73
CA LEU A 124 -2.96 0.56 -7.43
C LEU A 124 -3.21 -0.96 -7.29
N GLY A 125 -4.42 -1.41 -7.56
CA GLY A 125 -4.74 -2.84 -7.48
C GLY A 125 -4.87 -3.36 -6.05
N ILE A 126 -5.62 -2.65 -5.21
CA ILE A 126 -5.86 -3.08 -3.84
C ILE A 126 -6.86 -4.25 -3.78
N ASN A 127 -6.56 -5.23 -2.92
CA ASN A 127 -7.45 -6.33 -2.57
C ASN A 127 -7.73 -6.29 -1.08
N TYR A 128 -8.88 -6.80 -0.66
CA TYR A 128 -9.22 -6.92 0.75
C TYR A 128 -10.03 -8.18 1.05
N TYR A 129 -9.99 -8.58 2.28
CA TYR A 129 -10.85 -9.62 2.84
C TYR A 129 -11.22 -9.29 4.28
N ILE A 130 -12.31 -9.86 4.77
CA ILE A 130 -12.73 -9.74 6.16
C ILE A 130 -12.39 -11.04 6.86
N SER A 131 -11.79 -10.94 8.04
CA SER A 131 -11.44 -12.10 8.87
C SER A 131 -11.65 -11.80 10.34
N LYS A 132 -11.88 -12.86 11.11
CA LYS A 132 -11.99 -12.79 12.57
C LYS A 132 -10.64 -12.97 13.22
N ILE A 133 -10.31 -12.11 14.19
CA ILE A 133 -9.18 -12.26 15.10
C ILE A 133 -9.76 -12.40 16.51
N GLY A 134 -9.83 -13.64 17.01
CA GLY A 134 -10.52 -13.92 18.25
C GLY A 134 -12.00 -13.54 18.17
N LYS A 135 -12.45 -12.61 19.00
CA LYS A 135 -13.82 -12.09 19.02
C LYS A 135 -14.06 -10.85 18.14
N TYR A 136 -13.04 -10.36 17.48
CA TYR A 136 -13.13 -9.16 16.65
C TYR A 136 -13.09 -9.50 15.16
N GLU A 137 -13.79 -8.72 14.35
CA GLU A 137 -13.68 -8.75 12.89
C GLU A 137 -12.85 -7.58 12.42
N ALA A 138 -12.00 -7.84 11.43
CA ALA A 138 -11.19 -6.81 10.79
C ALA A 138 -11.17 -6.96 9.27
N ILE A 139 -11.04 -5.84 8.60
CA ILE A 139 -10.80 -5.74 7.16
C ILE A 139 -9.30 -5.66 6.96
N PHE A 140 -8.76 -6.66 6.28
CA PHE A 140 -7.36 -6.72 5.89
C PHE A 140 -7.23 -6.29 4.45
N SER A 141 -6.39 -5.32 4.19
CA SER A 141 -6.18 -4.75 2.87
C SER A 141 -4.74 -4.94 2.42
N ARG A 142 -4.55 -5.20 1.14
CA ARG A 142 -3.24 -5.31 0.52
C ARG A 142 -3.26 -4.68 -0.85
N VAL A 143 -2.39 -3.70 -1.06
CA VAL A 143 -2.07 -3.17 -2.39
C VAL A 143 -1.11 -4.13 -3.08
N ASN A 144 -1.29 -4.31 -4.39
CA ASN A 144 -0.44 -5.20 -5.16
C ASN A 144 1.04 -4.78 -5.07
N ILE A 145 1.87 -5.78 -5.22
CA ILE A 145 3.32 -5.65 -5.18
C ILE A 145 3.80 -4.87 -6.40
N ASN A 146 4.63 -3.86 -6.19
CA ASN A 146 5.30 -3.13 -7.26
C ASN A 146 6.64 -2.52 -6.78
N GLU A 147 7.44 -1.99 -7.71
CA GLU A 147 8.76 -1.41 -7.42
C GLU A 147 8.68 -0.20 -6.50
N GLU A 148 7.65 0.61 -6.62
CA GLU A 148 7.48 1.76 -5.75
C GLU A 148 7.41 1.34 -4.28
N PHE A 149 6.67 0.27 -3.96
CA PHE A 149 6.61 -0.24 -2.59
C PHE A 149 7.91 -0.89 -2.12
N LYS A 150 8.72 -1.44 -3.03
CA LYS A 150 10.06 -1.90 -2.69
C LYS A 150 10.94 -0.73 -2.23
N GLN A 151 11.01 0.33 -3.04
CA GLN A 151 11.74 1.55 -2.67
C GLN A 151 11.23 2.17 -1.37
N LYS A 152 9.89 2.25 -1.19
CA LYS A 152 9.30 2.71 0.07
C LYS A 152 9.65 1.78 1.25
N ARG A 153 9.72 0.48 1.02
CA ARG A 153 10.15 -0.48 2.05
C ARG A 153 11.58 -0.19 2.53
N GLU A 154 12.50 0.03 1.62
CA GLU A 154 13.91 0.34 1.94
C GLU A 154 14.01 1.63 2.77
N MET A 155 13.20 2.65 2.45
CA MET A 155 13.14 3.91 3.20
C MET A 155 12.54 3.75 4.61
N TRP A 156 11.41 3.04 4.73
CA TRP A 156 10.69 2.93 6.00
C TRP A 156 11.25 1.84 6.94
N TYR A 157 12.05 0.92 6.42
CA TYR A 157 12.60 -0.22 7.17
C TYR A 157 14.07 -0.48 6.81
N PRO A 158 14.99 0.48 6.92
CA PRO A 158 16.39 0.33 6.46
C PRO A 158 17.11 -0.84 7.11
N ASN A 159 16.79 -1.17 8.36
CA ASN A 159 17.36 -2.29 9.12
C ASN A 159 16.28 -3.28 9.60
N GLY A 160 15.19 -3.43 8.85
CA GLY A 160 14.08 -4.27 9.21
C GLY A 160 13.14 -3.71 10.29
N LYS A 161 13.52 -2.63 10.97
CA LYS A 161 12.68 -1.86 11.89
C LYS A 161 12.02 -0.70 11.17
N LYS A 162 10.77 -0.42 11.51
CA LYS A 162 10.04 0.72 11.01
C LYS A 162 10.58 2.00 11.61
N ILE A 163 10.92 2.97 10.76
CA ILE A 163 11.34 4.32 11.16
C ILE A 163 10.47 5.35 10.45
N PHE A 164 10.49 6.60 10.91
CA PHE A 164 10.01 7.72 10.13
C PHE A 164 11.17 8.28 9.28
N PRO A 165 11.12 8.16 7.94
CA PRO A 165 12.21 8.59 7.06
C PRO A 165 12.44 10.10 7.09
N GLU A 166 13.70 10.51 6.96
CA GLU A 166 14.11 11.93 7.03
C GLU A 166 13.59 12.78 5.87
N ASN A 167 13.41 12.17 4.71
CA ASN A 167 13.00 12.86 3.48
C ASN A 167 11.48 12.93 3.28
N ILE A 168 10.69 12.58 4.28
CA ILE A 168 9.23 12.71 4.25
C ILE A 168 8.84 14.02 4.93
N VAL A 169 8.03 14.82 4.26
CA VAL A 169 7.41 16.02 4.80
C VAL A 169 5.93 15.74 5.04
N LEU A 170 5.48 15.93 6.26
CA LEU A 170 4.07 15.76 6.63
C LEU A 170 3.27 17.01 6.26
N ASN A 171 2.02 16.77 5.91
CA ASN A 171 1.03 17.82 5.71
C ASN A 171 -0.28 17.49 6.45
N ALA A 172 -1.25 18.36 6.37
CA ALA A 172 -2.53 18.18 7.07
C ALA A 172 -3.21 16.85 6.72
N LEU A 173 -3.10 16.38 5.45
CA LEU A 173 -3.73 15.14 5.01
C LEU A 173 -3.02 13.92 5.60
N SER A 174 -1.70 13.88 5.63
CA SER A 174 -0.93 12.78 6.23
C SER A 174 -1.16 12.70 7.74
N ILE A 175 -1.24 13.85 8.43
CA ILE A 175 -1.54 13.90 9.87
C ILE A 175 -2.97 13.46 10.15
N ALA A 176 -3.95 13.93 9.38
CA ALA A 176 -5.34 13.50 9.52
C ALA A 176 -5.49 11.99 9.29
N THR A 177 -4.81 11.44 8.28
CA THR A 177 -4.78 10.01 8.01
C THR A 177 -4.18 9.23 9.17
N TRP A 178 -3.06 9.68 9.71
CA TRP A 178 -2.44 9.07 10.88
C TRP A 178 -3.36 9.11 12.10
N TYR A 179 -4.02 10.25 12.35
CA TYR A 179 -4.98 10.36 13.45
C TYR A 179 -6.19 9.43 13.28
N MET A 180 -6.70 9.26 12.07
CA MET A 180 -7.80 8.35 11.77
C MET A 180 -7.43 6.87 11.95
N ASP A 181 -6.14 6.53 11.79
CA ASP A 181 -5.63 5.18 12.03
C ASP A 181 -5.41 4.92 13.53
N ASP A 182 -4.54 5.68 14.16
CA ASP A 182 -3.99 5.42 15.51
C ASP A 182 -4.23 6.56 16.52
N GLY A 183 -4.98 7.59 16.12
CA GLY A 183 -5.27 8.72 16.99
C GLY A 183 -6.29 8.42 18.06
N THR A 184 -6.13 9.04 19.22
CA THR A 184 -7.07 8.98 20.33
C THR A 184 -7.31 10.36 20.90
N LEU A 185 -8.56 10.76 21.04
CA LEU A 185 -8.95 11.98 21.75
C LEU A 185 -9.12 11.69 23.25
N ILE A 186 -8.26 12.29 24.06
CA ILE A 186 -8.37 12.25 25.52
C ILE A 186 -9.27 13.41 25.95
N LYS A 187 -10.48 13.08 26.38
CA LYS A 187 -11.48 14.04 26.88
C LYS A 187 -11.15 14.41 28.31
N GLN A 188 -10.61 15.59 28.50
CA GLN A 188 -10.33 16.21 29.79
C GLN A 188 -10.67 17.71 29.70
N LYS A 189 -10.39 18.52 30.76
CA LYS A 189 -10.69 19.97 30.77
C LYS A 189 -10.15 20.67 29.53
N THR A 190 -8.94 20.34 29.10
CA THR A 190 -8.38 20.71 27.79
C THR A 190 -8.19 19.44 26.98
N PRO A 191 -9.00 19.19 25.94
CA PRO A 191 -8.87 17.98 25.14
C PRO A 191 -7.50 17.86 24.49
N VAL A 192 -6.93 16.66 24.51
CA VAL A 192 -5.62 16.37 23.93
C VAL A 192 -5.75 15.25 22.90
N ALA A 193 -5.23 15.46 21.70
CA ALA A 193 -5.06 14.40 20.72
C ALA A 193 -3.76 13.63 21.04
N ARG A 194 -3.85 12.30 21.02
CA ARG A 194 -2.70 11.42 21.22
C ARG A 194 -2.49 10.57 19.96
N PHE A 195 -1.25 10.42 19.54
CA PHE A 195 -0.82 9.50 18.52
C PHE A 195 -0.07 8.32 19.14
N ALA A 196 -0.28 7.12 18.63
CA ALA A 196 0.51 5.96 19.02
C ALA A 196 1.83 5.95 18.25
N THR A 197 2.93 6.05 18.97
CA THR A 197 4.30 6.07 18.39
C THR A 197 5.20 4.97 18.97
N ASP A 198 4.63 4.02 19.72
CA ASP A 198 5.34 2.96 20.42
C ASP A 198 6.23 2.07 19.51
N GLY A 199 5.96 2.06 18.21
CA GLY A 199 6.70 1.28 17.21
C GLY A 199 7.92 1.98 16.62
N PHE A 200 8.08 3.28 16.88
CA PHE A 200 9.17 4.09 16.33
C PHE A 200 10.34 4.23 17.32
N ASP A 201 11.52 4.50 16.77
CA ASP A 201 12.68 4.86 17.57
C ASP A 201 12.64 6.34 18.00
N HIS A 202 13.51 6.69 18.94
CA HIS A 202 13.58 8.04 19.50
C HIS A 202 13.82 9.11 18.42
N ASP A 203 14.74 8.86 17.48
CA ASP A 203 15.06 9.80 16.42
C ASP A 203 13.89 10.06 15.49
N SER A 204 13.09 9.01 15.20
CA SER A 204 11.84 9.14 14.46
C SER A 204 10.83 10.01 15.20
N ILE A 205 10.70 9.84 16.52
CA ILE A 205 9.78 10.62 17.35
C ILE A 205 10.20 12.10 17.36
N LEU A 206 11.49 12.38 17.48
CA LEU A 206 12.00 13.76 17.43
C LEU A 206 11.73 14.41 16.06
N ARG A 207 11.94 13.68 14.95
CA ARG A 207 11.61 14.19 13.61
C ARG A 207 10.12 14.48 13.45
N LEU A 208 9.25 13.59 13.97
CA LEU A 208 7.81 13.80 13.94
C LEU A 208 7.40 15.05 14.75
N GLN A 209 7.97 15.25 15.96
CA GLN A 209 7.70 16.42 16.78
C GLN A 209 8.14 17.71 16.07
N ASN A 210 9.33 17.74 15.47
CA ASN A 210 9.81 18.90 14.73
C ASN A 210 8.88 19.26 13.58
N GLN A 211 8.44 18.27 12.78
CA GLN A 211 7.52 18.53 11.68
C GLN A 211 6.12 18.96 12.14
N LEU A 212 5.63 18.47 13.27
CA LEU A 212 4.38 18.96 13.85
C LEU A 212 4.52 20.40 14.36
N MET A 213 5.67 20.75 14.95
CA MET A 213 5.96 22.11 15.37
C MET A 213 6.02 23.08 14.18
N ASP A 214 6.63 22.68 13.04
CA ASP A 214 6.65 23.48 11.80
C ASP A 214 5.24 23.77 11.26
N LEU A 215 4.28 22.93 11.62
CA LEU A 215 2.85 23.09 11.29
C LEU A 215 2.06 23.80 12.42
N ASN A 216 2.73 24.40 13.39
CA ASN A 216 2.16 25.04 14.59
C ASN A 216 1.34 24.09 15.47
N ILE A 217 1.71 22.82 15.50
CA ILE A 217 1.11 21.82 16.38
C ILE A 217 2.10 21.50 17.50
N GLU A 218 1.88 22.09 18.68
CA GLU A 218 2.68 21.80 19.87
C GLU A 218 2.46 20.37 20.35
N THR A 219 3.55 19.67 20.62
CA THR A 219 3.51 18.29 21.07
C THR A 219 4.44 18.02 22.25
N TYR A 220 4.12 17.00 23.00
CA TYR A 220 4.99 16.47 24.04
C TYR A 220 4.89 14.94 24.06
N THR A 221 5.95 14.27 24.46
CA THR A 221 5.95 12.82 24.61
C THR A 221 5.44 12.40 25.98
N THR A 222 4.76 11.28 26.02
CA THR A 222 4.36 10.61 27.27
C THR A 222 5.02 9.23 27.31
N LYS A 223 5.30 8.74 28.50
CA LYS A 223 5.83 7.39 28.68
C LYS A 223 4.69 6.37 28.76
N ASN A 224 4.85 5.26 28.07
CA ASN A 224 4.01 4.07 28.23
C ASN A 224 4.90 2.90 28.65
N GLY A 225 5.05 2.71 29.95
CA GLY A 225 6.10 1.84 30.49
C GLY A 225 7.50 2.37 30.12
N ASN A 226 8.29 1.56 29.42
CA ASN A 226 9.62 1.95 28.95
C ASN A 226 9.66 2.55 27.53
N ARG A 227 8.51 2.84 26.93
CA ARG A 227 8.41 3.37 25.55
C ARG A 227 7.90 4.80 25.56
N GLU A 228 8.44 5.62 24.67
CA GLU A 228 7.92 6.96 24.40
C GLU A 228 6.70 6.91 23.46
N ARG A 229 5.73 7.79 23.72
CA ARG A 229 4.55 8.00 22.89
C ARG A 229 4.40 9.45 22.50
#